data_beabd4c47b0bb465e9ab8e81a876800c
#
_entry.id   beabd4c47b0bb465e9ab8e81a876800c
#
_cell.length_a   1.000
_cell.length_b   1.000
_cell.length_c   1.000
_cell.angle_alpha   90.00
_cell.angle_beta   90.00
_cell.angle_gamma   90.00
#
_symmetry.space_group_name_H-M   'P 1'
#
loop_
_entity.id
_entity.type
_entity.pdbx_description
1 polymer ?
#
loop_
_entity_poly.entity_id
_entity_poly.type
_entity_poly.pdbx_seq_one_letter_code
_entity_poly.pdbx_strand_id
1 'polypeptide(L)'
;MLTKHQIQDYYKNGFIVIEELLTKDEIKKTRGIIDKFIEDSREIDESDNIFDLEEDHSKDNPRLTRVKQPHLINIHFLNLIKNSLITKVLKDLLGDNILLKSSKLNTKFEKGGSAVEWHQDWAFYPHTNDDVLAVGVMLDDVNLSNGPLMVIPETHKGPVPVSYTHLRAHETSL
;
A
#
# COMPACT_ATOMS: atom_id res chain seq x y z
N MET A 1 13.08 16.17 1.57
CA MET A 1 12.26 17.32 2.01
C MET A 1 11.43 17.79 0.82
N LEU A 2 10.15 17.90 1.05
CA LEU A 2 9.23 18.40 0.03
C LEU A 2 9.42 19.90 -0.17
N THR A 3 9.22 20.37 -1.40
CA THR A 3 9.10 21.78 -1.70
C THR A 3 7.75 22.32 -1.19
N LYS A 4 7.63 23.63 -1.00
CA LYS A 4 6.35 24.26 -0.64
C LYS A 4 5.23 23.93 -1.65
N HIS A 5 5.58 23.85 -2.93
CA HIS A 5 4.65 23.50 -4.00
C HIS A 5 4.15 22.07 -3.86
N GLN A 6 5.03 21.12 -3.62
CA GLN A 6 4.68 19.71 -3.40
C GLN A 6 3.76 19.52 -2.18
N ILE A 7 4.02 20.26 -1.09
CA ILE A 7 3.15 20.24 0.09
C ILE A 7 1.76 20.82 -0.25
N GLN A 8 1.70 21.94 -0.99
CA GLN A 8 0.44 22.51 -1.44
C GLN A 8 -0.34 21.58 -2.36
N ASP A 9 0.35 20.90 -3.29
CA ASP A 9 -0.25 19.91 -4.20
C ASP A 9 -0.82 18.73 -3.42
N TYR A 10 -0.10 18.23 -2.42
CA TYR A 10 -0.59 17.17 -1.55
C TYR A 10 -1.90 17.56 -0.85
N TYR A 11 -1.95 18.72 -0.20
CA TYR A 11 -3.17 19.18 0.48
C TYR A 11 -4.29 19.53 -0.50
N LYS A 12 -3.97 19.92 -1.72
CA LYS A 12 -4.96 20.17 -2.76
C LYS A 12 -5.54 18.88 -3.31
N ASN A 13 -4.70 17.95 -3.73
CA ASN A 13 -5.08 16.76 -4.47
C ASN A 13 -5.37 15.54 -3.58
N GLY A 14 -4.82 15.47 -2.35
CA GLY A 14 -4.95 14.36 -1.42
C GLY A 14 -3.91 13.27 -1.61
N PHE A 15 -2.98 13.44 -2.53
CA PHE A 15 -1.85 12.53 -2.75
C PHE A 15 -0.66 13.26 -3.36
N ILE A 16 0.49 12.62 -3.28
CA ILE A 16 1.72 13.04 -3.96
C ILE A 16 2.52 11.81 -4.35
N VAL A 17 3.19 11.86 -5.49
CA VAL A 17 4.13 10.85 -5.94
C VAL A 17 5.54 11.39 -5.79
N ILE A 18 6.41 10.63 -5.15
CA ILE A 18 7.82 10.94 -4.97
C ILE A 18 8.63 9.85 -5.67
N GLU A 19 9.31 10.23 -6.72
CA GLU A 19 10.13 9.32 -7.50
C GLU A 19 11.49 9.06 -6.83
N GLU A 20 12.05 7.87 -7.06
CA GLU A 20 13.42 7.50 -6.72
C GLU A 20 13.79 7.65 -5.21
N LEU A 21 12.83 7.46 -4.30
CA LEU A 21 13.10 7.50 -2.86
C LEU A 21 13.93 6.30 -2.38
N LEU A 22 13.87 5.19 -3.08
CA LEU A 22 14.63 3.99 -2.78
C LEU A 22 15.70 3.75 -3.85
N THR A 23 16.85 3.26 -3.41
CA THR A 23 17.91 2.82 -4.31
C THR A 23 17.54 1.51 -5.01
N LYS A 24 18.14 1.25 -6.17
CA LYS A 24 17.97 -0.03 -6.88
C LYS A 24 18.36 -1.23 -6.02
N ASP A 25 19.36 -1.10 -5.16
CA ASP A 25 19.81 -2.17 -4.26
C ASP A 25 18.78 -2.42 -3.15
N GLU A 26 18.17 -1.38 -2.58
CA GLU A 26 17.07 -1.53 -1.62
C GLU A 26 15.87 -2.23 -2.25
N ILE A 27 15.48 -1.85 -3.47
CA ILE A 27 14.40 -2.49 -4.21
C ILE A 27 14.73 -3.96 -4.47
N LYS A 28 15.93 -4.26 -5.00
CA LYS A 28 16.37 -5.63 -5.29
C LYS A 28 16.37 -6.50 -4.02
N LYS A 29 16.89 -5.97 -2.91
CA LYS A 29 16.90 -6.67 -1.63
C LYS A 29 15.48 -6.93 -1.13
N THR A 30 14.59 -5.95 -1.24
CA THR A 30 13.19 -6.07 -0.82
C THR A 30 12.47 -7.14 -1.64
N ARG A 31 12.62 -7.13 -2.97
CA ARG A 31 12.07 -8.17 -3.86
C ARG A 31 12.54 -9.57 -3.48
N GLY A 32 13.84 -9.76 -3.23
CA GLY A 32 14.35 -11.07 -2.83
C GLY A 32 13.77 -11.60 -1.51
N ILE A 33 13.37 -10.71 -0.58
CA ILE A 33 12.66 -11.11 0.63
C ILE A 33 11.20 -11.48 0.31
N ILE A 34 10.57 -10.76 -0.61
CA ILE A 34 9.21 -11.05 -1.06
C ILE A 34 9.15 -12.40 -1.80
N ASP A 35 10.11 -12.65 -2.68
CA ASP A 35 10.24 -13.94 -3.37
C ASP A 35 10.33 -15.10 -2.37
N LYS A 36 11.07 -14.88 -1.27
CA LYS A 36 11.12 -15.85 -0.19
C LYS A 36 9.78 -16.06 0.50
N PHE A 37 9.00 -15.01 0.77
CA PHE A 37 7.66 -15.16 1.33
C PHE A 37 6.73 -15.93 0.39
N ILE A 38 6.84 -15.72 -0.92
CA ILE A 38 6.09 -16.49 -1.91
C ILE A 38 6.50 -17.97 -1.88
N GLU A 39 7.79 -18.26 -1.81
CA GLU A 39 8.27 -19.65 -1.67
C GLU A 39 7.84 -20.29 -0.36
N ASP A 40 7.96 -19.57 0.77
CA ASP A 40 7.53 -20.05 2.08
C ASP A 40 6.01 -20.33 2.12
N SER A 41 5.21 -19.58 1.33
CA SER A 41 3.76 -19.79 1.24
C SER A 41 3.34 -21.12 0.60
N ARG A 42 4.24 -21.81 -0.12
CA ARG A 42 3.99 -23.14 -0.70
C ARG A 42 3.63 -24.22 0.34
N GLU A 43 4.06 -24.02 1.57
CA GLU A 43 3.82 -24.96 2.67
C GLU A 43 2.57 -24.58 3.50
N ILE A 44 1.74 -23.67 2.97
CA ILE A 44 0.53 -23.15 3.64
C ILE A 44 -0.67 -23.45 2.74
N ASP A 45 -1.65 -24.15 3.26
CA ASP A 45 -2.85 -24.54 2.51
C ASP A 45 -3.99 -23.51 2.58
N GLU A 46 -4.02 -22.70 3.64
CA GLU A 46 -5.08 -21.72 3.90
C GLU A 46 -4.48 -20.38 4.39
N SER A 47 -5.21 -19.29 4.16
CA SER A 47 -4.84 -17.98 4.72
C SER A 47 -4.77 -18.02 6.24
N ASP A 48 -3.74 -17.39 6.80
CA ASP A 48 -3.49 -17.35 8.24
C ASP A 48 -3.37 -15.91 8.79
N ASN A 49 -2.79 -15.75 9.97
CA ASN A 49 -2.58 -14.44 10.59
C ASN A 49 -1.50 -13.60 9.91
N ILE A 50 -0.68 -14.20 9.06
CA ILE A 50 0.47 -13.56 8.39
C ILE A 50 0.21 -13.43 6.89
N PHE A 51 -0.27 -14.49 6.24
CA PHE A 51 -0.42 -14.60 4.80
C PHE A 51 -1.89 -14.67 4.39
N ASP A 52 -2.26 -13.89 3.38
CA ASP A 52 -3.49 -14.08 2.62
C ASP A 52 -3.14 -14.72 1.28
N LEU A 53 -3.88 -15.77 0.92
CA LEU A 53 -3.69 -16.56 -0.29
C LEU A 53 -4.92 -16.40 -1.20
N GLU A 54 -4.72 -16.53 -2.52
CA GLU A 54 -5.82 -16.65 -3.48
C GLU A 54 -6.50 -18.02 -3.38
N GLU A 55 -7.74 -18.11 -3.86
CA GLU A 55 -8.52 -19.36 -3.86
C GLU A 55 -7.84 -20.50 -4.68
N ASP A 56 -7.09 -20.15 -5.71
CA ASP A 56 -6.36 -21.07 -6.59
C ASP A 56 -4.90 -21.31 -6.13
N HIS A 57 -4.57 -20.91 -4.91
CA HIS A 57 -3.26 -21.17 -4.33
C HIS A 57 -3.00 -22.68 -4.18
N SER A 58 -1.77 -23.09 -4.46
CA SER A 58 -1.29 -24.45 -4.22
C SER A 58 0.23 -24.48 -4.06
N LYS A 59 0.74 -25.60 -3.56
CA LYS A 59 2.19 -25.84 -3.45
C LYS A 59 2.91 -25.67 -4.78
N ASP A 60 2.32 -26.10 -5.89
CA ASP A 60 2.91 -26.01 -7.21
C ASP A 60 2.70 -24.63 -7.85
N ASN A 61 1.66 -23.89 -7.43
CA ASN A 61 1.30 -22.58 -7.91
C ASN A 61 1.06 -21.63 -6.74
N PRO A 62 2.11 -21.07 -6.10
CA PRO A 62 1.94 -20.21 -4.94
C PRO A 62 1.27 -18.89 -5.35
N ARG A 63 0.19 -18.54 -4.68
CA ARG A 63 -0.64 -17.35 -4.93
C ARG A 63 -0.81 -16.54 -3.64
N LEU A 64 0.31 -15.99 -3.16
CA LEU A 64 0.35 -15.12 -1.98
C LEU A 64 -0.12 -13.71 -2.35
N THR A 65 -1.27 -13.28 -1.88
CA THR A 65 -1.83 -11.94 -2.19
C THR A 65 -1.38 -10.86 -1.22
N ARG A 66 -1.16 -11.25 0.04
CA ARG A 66 -0.79 -10.28 1.06
C ARG A 66 0.06 -10.89 2.16
N VAL A 67 1.04 -10.11 2.62
CA VAL A 67 1.71 -10.32 3.90
C VAL A 67 1.25 -9.26 4.89
N LYS A 68 0.66 -9.69 6.00
CA LYS A 68 0.19 -8.81 7.07
C LYS A 68 1.34 -8.42 7.97
N GLN A 69 1.46 -7.14 8.25
CA GLN A 69 2.45 -6.56 9.15
C GLN A 69 3.89 -7.04 8.92
N PRO A 70 4.43 -6.98 7.67
CA PRO A 70 5.76 -7.48 7.33
C PRO A 70 6.86 -6.89 8.21
N HIS A 71 6.68 -5.69 8.77
CA HIS A 71 7.63 -5.05 9.67
C HIS A 71 7.81 -5.77 11.02
N LEU A 72 6.84 -6.61 11.43
CA LEU A 72 6.94 -7.45 12.64
C LEU A 72 7.63 -8.79 12.34
N ILE A 73 7.62 -9.23 11.09
CA ILE A 73 8.12 -10.53 10.67
C ILE A 73 9.58 -10.43 10.22
N ASN A 74 9.93 -9.35 9.54
CA ASN A 74 11.27 -9.17 9.01
C ASN A 74 11.76 -7.74 9.25
N ILE A 75 12.90 -7.62 9.94
CA ILE A 75 13.53 -6.34 10.30
C ILE A 75 13.82 -5.45 9.09
N HIS A 76 13.99 -6.02 7.89
CA HIS A 76 14.19 -5.24 6.68
C HIS A 76 13.03 -4.28 6.40
N PHE A 77 11.79 -4.74 6.55
CA PHE A 77 10.61 -3.88 6.34
C PHE A 77 10.50 -2.79 7.41
N LEU A 78 10.85 -3.09 8.65
CA LEU A 78 10.91 -2.05 9.69
C LEU A 78 11.98 -0.99 9.35
N ASN A 79 13.14 -1.41 8.87
CA ASN A 79 14.20 -0.49 8.46
C ASN A 79 13.80 0.32 7.22
N LEU A 80 13.08 -0.29 6.27
CA LEU A 80 12.54 0.40 5.10
C LEU A 80 11.55 1.50 5.51
N ILE A 81 10.62 1.20 6.41
CA ILE A 81 9.66 2.18 6.95
C ILE A 81 10.39 3.33 7.67
N LYS A 82 11.48 3.02 8.39
CA LYS A 82 12.32 4.01 9.07
C LYS A 82 13.35 4.70 8.16
N ASN A 83 13.32 4.42 6.86
CA ASN A 83 14.21 5.08 5.90
C ASN A 83 14.14 6.60 6.06
N SER A 84 15.33 7.23 6.12
CA SER A 84 15.43 8.66 6.42
C SER A 84 14.75 9.57 5.41
N LEU A 85 14.67 9.17 4.13
CA LEU A 85 13.99 9.94 3.08
C LEU A 85 12.47 9.83 3.22
N ILE A 86 11.95 8.63 3.46
CA ILE A 86 10.52 8.42 3.70
C ILE A 86 10.09 9.19 4.95
N THR A 87 10.82 9.05 6.05
CA THR A 87 10.48 9.75 7.30
C THR A 87 10.56 11.27 7.18
N LYS A 88 11.48 11.81 6.39
CA LYS A 88 11.53 13.25 6.11
C LYS A 88 10.29 13.74 5.36
N VAL A 89 9.86 13.01 4.33
CA VAL A 89 8.62 13.34 3.59
C VAL A 89 7.42 13.31 4.53
N LEU A 90 7.31 12.27 5.35
CA LEU A 90 6.22 12.15 6.32
C LEU A 90 6.20 13.30 7.35
N LYS A 91 7.37 13.72 7.83
CA LYS A 91 7.48 14.87 8.74
C LYS A 91 7.06 16.18 8.10
N ASP A 92 7.34 16.37 6.83
CA ASP A 92 6.92 17.56 6.09
C ASP A 92 5.37 17.65 5.96
N LEU A 93 4.67 16.50 6.04
CA LEU A 93 3.22 16.40 5.88
C LEU A 93 2.46 16.27 7.21
N LEU A 94 2.99 15.51 8.17
CA LEU A 94 2.31 15.15 9.43
C LEU A 94 2.95 15.78 10.69
N GLY A 95 4.11 16.42 10.54
CA GLY A 95 4.88 16.92 11.69
C GLY A 95 5.81 15.87 12.28
N ASP A 96 6.47 16.23 13.40
CA ASP A 96 7.58 15.44 13.94
C ASP A 96 7.17 14.13 14.63
N ASN A 97 5.97 14.05 15.15
CA ASN A 97 5.49 12.92 15.95
C ASN A 97 4.64 11.98 15.08
N ILE A 98 5.27 10.93 14.55
CA ILE A 98 4.65 10.00 13.62
C ILE A 98 4.57 8.61 14.25
N LEU A 99 3.38 8.01 14.22
CA LEU A 99 3.14 6.64 14.67
C LEU A 99 2.85 5.74 13.46
N LEU A 100 3.55 4.60 13.38
CA LEU A 100 3.21 3.55 12.44
C LEU A 100 1.99 2.78 12.98
N LYS A 101 0.87 2.85 12.29
CA LYS A 101 -0.35 2.12 12.65
C LYS A 101 -0.27 0.65 12.22
N SER A 102 0.07 0.41 10.96
CA SER A 102 0.19 -0.94 10.39
C SER A 102 1.01 -0.90 9.11
N SER A 103 1.37 -2.07 8.60
CA SER A 103 1.90 -2.22 7.25
C SER A 103 1.34 -3.48 6.59
N LYS A 104 1.29 -3.47 5.28
CA LYS A 104 0.92 -4.62 4.45
C LYS A 104 1.81 -4.64 3.21
N LEU A 105 2.10 -5.83 2.73
CA LEU A 105 2.68 -6.07 1.43
C LEU A 105 1.60 -6.71 0.56
N ASN A 106 1.35 -6.17 -0.61
CA ASN A 106 0.42 -6.75 -1.57
C ASN A 106 1.19 -7.22 -2.80
N THR A 107 0.86 -8.38 -3.29
CA THR A 107 1.36 -8.94 -4.54
C THR A 107 0.23 -9.04 -5.55
N LYS A 108 0.55 -8.91 -6.82
CA LYS A 108 -0.38 -9.11 -7.94
C LYS A 108 0.23 -10.08 -8.92
N PHE A 109 -0.55 -11.05 -9.36
CA PHE A 109 -0.13 -12.06 -10.33
C PHE A 109 -0.68 -11.74 -11.72
N GLU A 110 -0.02 -12.23 -12.76
CA GLU A 110 -0.38 -11.96 -14.17
C GLU A 110 -1.79 -12.42 -14.55
N LYS A 111 -2.27 -13.50 -13.93
CA LYS A 111 -3.58 -14.07 -14.25
C LYS A 111 -4.42 -14.18 -12.99
N GLY A 112 -5.53 -13.50 -12.99
CA GLY A 112 -6.39 -13.42 -11.81
C GLY A 112 -5.81 -12.46 -10.78
N GLY A 113 -6.44 -12.41 -9.65
CA GLY A 113 -6.14 -11.52 -8.55
C GLY A 113 -7.39 -10.70 -8.22
N SER A 114 -7.63 -10.55 -6.94
CA SER A 114 -8.77 -9.79 -6.46
C SER A 114 -8.58 -8.30 -6.78
N ALA A 115 -9.57 -7.71 -7.41
CA ALA A 115 -9.62 -6.26 -7.57
C ALA A 115 -9.69 -5.58 -6.21
N VAL A 116 -8.96 -4.49 -6.05
CA VAL A 116 -9.14 -3.59 -4.90
C VAL A 116 -10.06 -2.47 -5.35
N GLU A 117 -11.28 -2.52 -4.86
CA GLU A 117 -12.32 -1.55 -5.19
C GLU A 117 -11.98 -0.15 -4.66
N TRP A 118 -12.63 0.87 -5.24
CA TRP A 118 -12.51 2.24 -4.78
C TRP A 118 -12.93 2.37 -3.32
N HIS A 119 -12.06 2.93 -2.48
CA HIS A 119 -12.34 3.13 -1.07
C HIS A 119 -11.52 4.31 -0.52
N GLN A 120 -11.86 4.75 0.66
CA GLN A 120 -11.02 5.60 1.49
C GLN A 120 -10.57 4.78 2.71
N ASP A 121 -9.28 4.74 2.96
CA ASP A 121 -8.70 3.99 4.09
C ASP A 121 -9.30 4.41 5.44
N TRP A 122 -9.68 5.68 5.59
CA TRP A 122 -10.34 6.20 6.78
C TRP A 122 -11.58 5.40 7.20
N ALA A 123 -12.37 4.90 6.24
CA ALA A 123 -13.55 4.09 6.54
C ALA A 123 -13.22 2.81 7.32
N PHE A 124 -12.01 2.28 7.14
CA PHE A 124 -11.54 1.05 7.80
C PHE A 124 -10.70 1.31 9.05
N TYR A 125 -10.14 2.51 9.16
CA TYR A 125 -9.21 2.89 10.24
C TYR A 125 -9.62 4.22 10.87
N PRO A 126 -10.85 4.34 11.41
CA PRO A 126 -11.31 5.60 12.00
C PRO A 126 -10.41 6.04 13.16
N HIS A 127 -10.06 7.30 13.18
CA HIS A 127 -9.21 7.92 14.18
C HIS A 127 -9.92 9.14 14.77
N THR A 128 -9.32 9.76 15.79
CA THR A 128 -9.87 10.95 16.43
C THR A 128 -9.61 12.24 15.66
N ASN A 129 -8.70 12.21 14.68
CA ASN A 129 -8.37 13.33 13.80
C ASN A 129 -8.04 12.81 12.39
N ASP A 130 -7.84 13.73 11.45
CA ASP A 130 -7.58 13.43 10.04
C ASP A 130 -6.08 13.30 9.71
N ASP A 131 -5.20 13.33 10.70
CA ASP A 131 -3.74 13.21 10.54
C ASP A 131 -3.34 11.75 10.25
N VAL A 132 -3.93 11.16 9.23
CA VAL A 132 -3.71 9.79 8.78
C VAL A 132 -3.27 9.79 7.31
N LEU A 133 -2.21 9.06 7.03
CA LEU A 133 -1.60 8.99 5.71
C LEU A 133 -1.21 7.54 5.40
N ALA A 134 -1.51 7.09 4.19
CA ALA A 134 -1.01 5.82 3.65
C ALA A 134 0.22 6.07 2.76
N VAL A 135 1.26 5.25 2.93
CA VAL A 135 2.46 5.27 2.08
C VAL A 135 2.47 4.03 1.21
N GLY A 136 2.34 4.21 -0.11
CA GLY A 136 2.55 3.16 -1.09
C GLY A 136 4.00 3.18 -1.59
N VAL A 137 4.72 2.06 -1.45
CA VAL A 137 6.06 1.88 -2.03
C VAL A 137 5.94 0.89 -3.19
N MET A 138 6.09 1.40 -4.41
CA MET A 138 6.06 0.57 -5.61
C MET A 138 7.43 -0.09 -5.78
N LEU A 139 7.44 -1.41 -5.84
CA LEU A 139 8.66 -2.21 -5.97
C LEU A 139 8.89 -2.72 -7.40
N ASP A 140 7.89 -2.59 -8.26
CA ASP A 140 7.92 -2.94 -9.67
C ASP A 140 7.53 -1.73 -10.52
N ASP A 141 7.87 -1.76 -11.79
CA ASP A 141 7.41 -0.78 -12.76
C ASP A 141 5.90 -0.92 -12.92
N VAL A 142 5.17 0.17 -12.67
CA VAL A 142 3.71 0.19 -12.63
C VAL A 142 3.17 0.96 -13.82
N ASN A 143 2.24 0.35 -14.54
CA ASN A 143 1.54 0.94 -15.68
C ASN A 143 0.12 0.40 -15.81
N LEU A 144 -0.66 0.90 -16.76
CA LEU A 144 -2.06 0.51 -16.92
C LEU A 144 -2.29 -0.98 -17.23
N SER A 145 -1.27 -1.70 -17.69
CA SER A 145 -1.39 -3.13 -18.02
C SER A 145 -1.17 -4.07 -16.85
N ASN A 146 -0.61 -3.59 -15.73
CA ASN A 146 -0.28 -4.42 -14.56
C ASN A 146 -0.99 -4.02 -13.26
N GLY A 147 -2.10 -3.30 -13.37
CA GLY A 147 -2.95 -2.98 -12.24
C GLY A 147 -2.37 -1.92 -11.29
N PRO A 148 -2.22 -0.68 -11.76
CA PRO A 148 -1.69 0.41 -10.97
C PRO A 148 -2.61 0.78 -9.82
N LEU A 149 -2.06 1.40 -8.78
CA LEU A 149 -2.86 2.13 -7.82
C LEU A 149 -3.43 3.37 -8.52
N MET A 150 -4.73 3.50 -8.51
CA MET A 150 -5.44 4.67 -9.05
C MET A 150 -5.97 5.53 -7.90
N VAL A 151 -5.93 6.84 -8.07
CA VAL A 151 -6.45 7.79 -7.08
C VAL A 151 -7.31 8.85 -7.77
N ILE A 152 -8.36 9.30 -7.10
CA ILE A 152 -9.22 10.37 -7.58
C ILE A 152 -8.84 11.65 -6.82
N PRO A 153 -8.31 12.67 -7.49
CA PRO A 153 -7.90 13.91 -6.84
C PRO A 153 -9.06 14.57 -6.07
N GLU A 154 -8.69 15.21 -4.96
CA GLU A 154 -9.59 16.04 -4.12
C GLU A 154 -10.67 15.29 -3.34
N THR A 155 -10.83 13.97 -3.51
CA THR A 155 -11.86 13.18 -2.81
C THR A 155 -11.64 13.09 -1.30
N HIS A 156 -10.44 13.33 -0.81
CA HIS A 156 -10.14 13.44 0.62
C HIS A 156 -10.84 14.60 1.33
N LYS A 157 -11.35 15.57 0.58
CA LYS A 157 -12.12 16.73 1.10
C LYS A 157 -13.62 16.46 1.21
N GLY A 158 -14.07 15.37 0.61
CA GLY A 158 -15.46 14.98 0.58
C GLY A 158 -15.86 14.13 1.79
N PRO A 159 -17.11 13.73 1.89
CA PRO A 159 -17.57 12.80 2.91
C PRO A 159 -16.90 11.44 2.71
N VAL A 160 -16.56 10.78 3.81
CA VAL A 160 -16.08 9.39 3.77
C VAL A 160 -17.27 8.48 3.46
N PRO A 161 -17.22 7.69 2.38
CA PRO A 161 -18.29 6.75 2.07
C PRO A 161 -18.45 5.72 3.20
N VAL A 162 -19.67 5.54 3.68
CA VAL A 162 -19.95 4.67 4.84
C VAL A 162 -19.95 3.19 4.46
N SER A 163 -20.08 2.87 3.17
CA SER A 163 -20.06 1.50 2.68
C SER A 163 -19.53 1.37 1.25
N TYR A 164 -18.96 0.24 1.01
CA TYR A 164 -18.49 -0.26 -0.27
C TYR A 164 -19.52 -0.20 -1.40
N THR A 165 -20.80 -0.40 -1.06
CA THR A 165 -21.93 -0.39 -1.99
C THR A 165 -22.23 1.00 -2.54
N HIS A 166 -21.90 2.07 -1.82
CA HIS A 166 -22.14 3.44 -2.28
C HIS A 166 -21.17 3.87 -3.40
N LEU A 167 -19.92 3.36 -3.39
CA LEU A 167 -18.96 3.64 -4.47
C LEU A 167 -19.38 2.97 -5.78
N ARG A 168 -19.90 1.72 -5.74
CA ARG A 168 -20.41 1.02 -6.92
C ARG A 168 -21.60 1.70 -7.57
N ALA A 169 -22.50 2.30 -6.79
CA ALA A 169 -23.68 2.96 -7.32
C ALA A 169 -23.36 4.20 -8.16
N HIS A 170 -22.21 4.84 -7.96
CA HIS A 170 -21.77 5.99 -8.75
C HIS A 170 -20.99 5.61 -10.01
N GLU A 171 -20.39 4.43 -10.07
CA GLU A 171 -19.65 3.94 -11.25
C GLU A 171 -20.54 3.42 -12.37
N THR A 172 -21.77 3.00 -12.06
CA THR A 172 -22.74 2.51 -13.06
C THR A 172 -23.51 3.61 -13.79
N SER A 173 -23.17 4.87 -13.54
CA SER A 173 -23.85 6.04 -14.11
C SER A 173 -23.00 6.83 -15.11
N LEU A 174 -21.92 6.25 -15.66
CA LEU A 174 -21.09 6.84 -16.72
C LEU A 174 -21.27 6.08 -18.03
#